data_05ea0fb48cda8c37ce952fef96a42c48
#
_entry.id   05ea0fb48cda8c37ce952fef96a42c48
#
_cell.length_a   1.000
_cell.length_b   1.000
_cell.length_c   1.000
_cell.angle_alpha   90.00
_cell.angle_beta   90.00
_cell.angle_gamma   90.00
#
_symmetry.space_group_name_H-M   'P 1'
#
loop_
_entity.id
_entity.type
_entity.pdbx_description
1 polymer ?
#
loop_
_entity_poly.entity_id
_entity_poly.type
_entity_poly.pdbx_seq_one_letter_code
_entity_poly.pdbx_strand_id
1 'polypeptide(L)'
;MDKILVVDRVCKEYPGRVAVSEASFAVAKGSIHGFLGPNGAGKSTTMKMIAGILPTSAGEIKLFGQTVSPENRELKNQLGLLPENAPLYPDMKVETYLQYVAKLHGVSKAKDQVNKVMEELHLTEVRARLIGNLSKGFKQRVGLAQAIVYDAPFLILDEPTNGLDPQTVVELRDFIKKLSIDKTILFSSHVLSEVEQLCNDITIIHKGKIRASGNLQDIHRKFRQGLVIKIGLGLGEKLPDLGSFGKFEVTHHSSLSMEEQFILNFESESDIRSDLGRFILDRGLKLMTLHVESPELEDIFLHMTETKK
;
A
#
# COMPACT_ATOMS: atom_id res chain seq x y z
N MET A 1 -4.59 -19.96 0.95
CA MET A 1 -4.57 -19.17 -0.31
C MET A 1 -3.29 -19.47 -1.06
N ASP A 2 -3.38 -19.64 -2.38
CA ASP A 2 -2.19 -19.91 -3.20
C ASP A 2 -1.26 -18.70 -3.20
N LYS A 3 -0.01 -18.92 -2.84
CA LYS A 3 1.04 -17.89 -2.84
C LYS A 3 1.66 -17.80 -4.23
N ILE A 4 1.51 -16.66 -4.88
CA ILE A 4 2.06 -16.44 -6.22
C ILE A 4 3.50 -15.94 -6.18
N LEU A 5 3.84 -15.13 -5.16
CA LEU A 5 5.19 -14.67 -4.87
C LEU A 5 5.61 -15.16 -3.49
N VAL A 6 6.80 -15.73 -3.40
CA VAL A 6 7.47 -16.12 -2.15
C VAL A 6 8.87 -15.53 -2.14
N VAL A 7 9.16 -14.72 -1.14
CA VAL A 7 10.48 -14.15 -0.86
C VAL A 7 10.99 -14.83 0.41
N ASP A 8 12.12 -15.54 0.34
CA ASP A 8 12.68 -16.29 1.46
C ASP A 8 14.10 -15.85 1.78
N ARG A 9 14.27 -15.23 2.95
CA ARG A 9 15.54 -14.76 3.54
C ARG A 9 16.44 -14.00 2.56
N VAL A 10 15.81 -13.15 1.75
CA VAL A 10 16.52 -12.41 0.70
C VAL A 10 17.36 -11.30 1.29
N CYS A 11 18.62 -11.26 0.85
CA CYS A 11 19.55 -10.19 1.17
C CYS A 11 19.99 -9.44 -0.09
N LYS A 12 20.27 -8.15 0.09
CA LYS A 12 20.99 -7.34 -0.90
C LYS A 12 22.03 -6.48 -0.24
N GLU A 13 23.25 -6.72 -0.65
CA GLU A 13 24.43 -6.01 -0.17
C GLU A 13 25.05 -5.19 -1.32
N TYR A 14 25.47 -3.99 -1.01
CA TYR A 14 26.29 -3.15 -1.84
C TYR A 14 27.60 -2.86 -1.08
N PRO A 15 28.68 -2.46 -1.73
CA PRO A 15 29.91 -2.07 -1.05
C PRO A 15 29.63 -1.07 0.08
N GLY A 16 29.92 -1.46 1.32
CA GLY A 16 29.74 -0.64 2.52
C GLY A 16 28.29 -0.47 3.03
N ARG A 17 27.28 -1.15 2.42
CA ARG A 17 25.87 -1.00 2.83
C ARG A 17 25.05 -2.25 2.58
N VAL A 18 24.33 -2.70 3.61
CA VAL A 18 23.25 -3.68 3.47
C VAL A 18 21.94 -2.94 3.19
N ALA A 19 21.36 -3.16 2.01
CA ALA A 19 20.12 -2.51 1.61
C ALA A 19 18.88 -3.32 2.01
N VAL A 20 18.99 -4.66 2.00
CA VAL A 20 17.94 -5.60 2.41
C VAL A 20 18.61 -6.74 3.18
N SER A 21 18.07 -7.11 4.33
CA SER A 21 18.62 -8.14 5.23
C SER A 21 17.53 -9.14 5.59
N GLU A 22 17.71 -10.39 5.15
CA GLU A 22 16.86 -11.56 5.46
C GLU A 22 15.35 -11.33 5.28
N ALA A 23 14.97 -10.58 4.23
CA ALA A 23 13.58 -10.29 3.96
C ALA A 23 12.81 -11.56 3.59
N SER A 24 11.71 -11.82 4.32
CA SER A 24 10.82 -12.96 4.06
C SER A 24 9.38 -12.51 4.12
N PHE A 25 8.63 -12.74 3.03
CA PHE A 25 7.20 -12.50 2.92
C PHE A 25 6.61 -13.22 1.71
N ALA A 26 5.29 -13.23 1.60
CA ALA A 26 4.61 -13.84 0.47
C ALA A 26 3.40 -13.01 0.04
N VAL A 27 3.05 -13.10 -1.25
CA VAL A 27 1.88 -12.43 -1.84
C VAL A 27 0.90 -13.49 -2.32
N ALA A 28 -0.36 -13.37 -1.91
CA ALA A 28 -1.44 -14.25 -2.33
C ALA A 28 -1.90 -13.92 -3.76
N LYS A 29 -2.34 -14.93 -4.51
CA LYS A 29 -2.91 -14.76 -5.85
C LYS A 29 -4.18 -13.90 -5.78
N GLY A 30 -4.33 -12.94 -6.70
CA GLY A 30 -5.51 -12.09 -6.82
C GLY A 30 -5.64 -11.04 -5.71
N SER A 31 -4.57 -10.74 -4.96
CA SER A 31 -4.56 -9.68 -3.94
C SER A 31 -3.84 -8.42 -4.42
N ILE A 32 -4.18 -7.29 -3.81
CA ILE A 32 -3.33 -6.11 -3.77
C ILE A 32 -2.54 -6.19 -2.47
N HIS A 33 -1.25 -6.41 -2.57
CA HIS A 33 -0.34 -6.49 -1.43
C HIS A 33 0.45 -5.21 -1.28
N GLY A 34 0.27 -4.50 -0.17
CA GLY A 34 1.00 -3.28 0.14
C GLY A 34 2.42 -3.56 0.62
N PHE A 35 3.42 -2.88 0.05
CA PHE A 35 4.80 -2.93 0.49
C PHE A 35 5.24 -1.56 1.02
N LEU A 36 5.24 -1.41 2.33
CA LEU A 36 5.24 -0.16 3.05
C LEU A 36 6.57 0.10 3.74
N GLY A 37 7.03 1.33 3.72
CA GLY A 37 8.25 1.73 4.42
C GLY A 37 8.71 3.15 4.07
N PRO A 38 9.53 3.79 4.91
CA PRO A 38 10.06 5.12 4.63
C PRO A 38 11.02 5.10 3.43
N ASN A 39 11.36 6.29 2.94
CA ASN A 39 12.37 6.42 1.90
C ASN A 39 13.72 5.84 2.36
N GLY A 40 14.35 5.07 1.49
CA GLY A 40 15.60 4.37 1.82
C GLY A 40 15.45 3.09 2.65
N ALA A 41 14.22 2.65 2.97
CA ALA A 41 13.99 1.40 3.72
C ALA A 41 14.35 0.12 2.97
N GLY A 42 14.49 0.16 1.64
CA GLY A 42 14.79 -1.00 0.80
C GLY A 42 13.66 -1.40 -0.16
N LYS A 43 12.54 -0.64 -0.24
CA LYS A 43 11.38 -0.95 -1.09
C LYS A 43 11.76 -1.20 -2.54
N SER A 44 12.24 -0.17 -3.24
CA SER A 44 12.59 -0.25 -4.67
C SER A 44 13.71 -1.26 -4.95
N THR A 45 14.62 -1.48 -3.99
CA THR A 45 15.64 -2.54 -4.09
C THR A 45 14.98 -3.92 -4.09
N THR A 46 14.05 -4.16 -3.17
CA THR A 46 13.31 -5.43 -3.08
C THR A 46 12.47 -5.65 -4.33
N MET A 47 11.76 -4.62 -4.81
CA MET A 47 10.96 -4.72 -6.04
C MET A 47 11.81 -5.01 -7.28
N LYS A 48 12.98 -4.39 -7.41
CA LYS A 48 13.93 -4.69 -8.51
C LYS A 48 14.46 -6.13 -8.45
N MET A 49 14.65 -6.69 -7.26
CA MET A 49 15.02 -8.11 -7.10
C MET A 49 13.87 -9.02 -7.51
N ILE A 50 12.63 -8.72 -7.09
CA ILE A 50 11.43 -9.47 -7.50
C ILE A 50 11.19 -9.38 -9.00
N ALA A 51 11.48 -8.23 -9.61
CA ALA A 51 11.38 -8.05 -11.06
C ALA A 51 12.51 -8.73 -11.86
N GLY A 52 13.47 -9.38 -11.18
CA GLY A 52 14.63 -10.00 -11.84
C GLY A 52 15.54 -9.00 -12.55
N ILE A 53 15.51 -7.73 -12.16
CA ILE A 53 16.41 -6.68 -12.66
C ILE A 53 17.71 -6.67 -11.87
N LEU A 54 17.61 -6.93 -10.58
CA LEU A 54 18.72 -6.92 -9.65
C LEU A 54 18.88 -8.31 -9.03
N PRO A 55 20.06 -8.95 -9.09
CA PRO A 55 20.28 -10.22 -8.45
C PRO A 55 20.31 -10.06 -6.92
N THR A 56 19.82 -11.07 -6.21
CA THR A 56 19.95 -11.19 -4.75
C THR A 56 21.41 -11.48 -4.36
N SER A 57 21.84 -11.04 -3.18
CA SER A 57 23.15 -11.43 -2.60
C SER A 57 23.04 -12.77 -1.85
N ALA A 58 21.88 -13.07 -1.27
CA ALA A 58 21.54 -14.35 -0.63
C ALA A 58 20.01 -14.50 -0.60
N GLY A 59 19.54 -15.73 -0.29
CA GLY A 59 18.11 -16.06 -0.27
C GLY A 59 17.54 -16.33 -1.65
N GLU A 60 16.25 -16.62 -1.72
CA GLU A 60 15.55 -17.02 -2.94
C GLU A 60 14.24 -16.25 -3.12
N ILE A 61 13.90 -15.92 -4.37
CA ILE A 61 12.61 -15.37 -4.76
C ILE A 61 11.96 -16.34 -5.75
N LYS A 62 10.72 -16.74 -5.45
CA LYS A 62 9.89 -17.53 -6.38
C LYS A 62 8.67 -16.74 -6.80
N LEU A 63 8.44 -16.66 -8.10
CA LEU A 63 7.22 -16.13 -8.71
C LEU A 63 6.58 -17.22 -9.56
N PHE A 64 5.29 -17.50 -9.38
CA PHE A 64 4.60 -18.63 -9.99
C PHE A 64 5.29 -19.97 -9.76
N GLY A 65 5.95 -20.17 -8.60
CA GLY A 65 6.73 -21.35 -8.29
C GLY A 65 8.11 -21.46 -8.97
N GLN A 66 8.45 -20.53 -9.84
CA GLN A 66 9.74 -20.47 -10.55
C GLN A 66 10.70 -19.51 -9.85
N THR A 67 11.98 -19.88 -9.77
CA THR A 67 13.02 -19.00 -9.22
C THR A 67 13.23 -17.79 -10.13
N VAL A 68 13.17 -16.60 -9.53
CA VAL A 68 13.42 -15.34 -10.21
C VAL A 68 14.92 -15.16 -10.43
N SER A 69 15.31 -14.96 -11.68
CA SER A 69 16.69 -14.60 -12.05
C SER A 69 16.70 -13.60 -13.22
N PRO A 70 17.80 -12.84 -13.41
CA PRO A 70 17.94 -11.95 -14.56
C PRO A 70 17.84 -12.66 -15.92
N GLU A 71 18.15 -13.95 -15.98
CA GLU A 71 18.17 -14.77 -17.20
C GLU A 71 16.80 -15.35 -17.55
N ASN A 72 15.86 -15.43 -16.59
CA ASN A 72 14.53 -16.04 -16.81
C ASN A 72 13.60 -15.07 -17.58
N ARG A 73 13.70 -15.10 -18.91
CA ARG A 73 12.91 -14.22 -19.81
C ARG A 73 11.42 -14.57 -19.80
N GLU A 74 11.06 -15.84 -19.70
CA GLU A 74 9.65 -16.28 -19.69
C GLU A 74 8.91 -15.70 -18.49
N LEU A 75 9.57 -15.69 -17.34
CA LEU A 75 8.99 -15.13 -16.11
C LEU A 75 8.82 -13.60 -16.23
N LYS A 76 9.74 -12.90 -16.91
CA LYS A 76 9.62 -11.45 -17.14
C LYS A 76 8.40 -11.07 -17.97
N ASN A 77 7.94 -11.93 -18.87
CA ASN A 77 6.72 -11.69 -19.64
C ASN A 77 5.44 -11.86 -18.80
N GLN A 78 5.54 -12.50 -17.63
CA GLN A 78 4.43 -12.67 -16.70
C GLN A 78 4.38 -11.57 -15.62
N LEU A 79 5.29 -10.60 -15.70
CA LEU A 79 5.46 -9.54 -14.71
C LEU A 79 5.42 -8.17 -15.39
N GLY A 80 4.45 -7.33 -15.02
CA GLY A 80 4.40 -5.91 -15.38
C GLY A 80 5.08 -5.07 -14.30
N LEU A 81 5.94 -4.14 -14.72
CA LEU A 81 6.65 -3.26 -13.80
C LEU A 81 6.43 -1.79 -14.11
N LEU A 82 5.93 -1.06 -13.13
CA LEU A 82 6.00 0.39 -13.08
C LEU A 82 7.00 0.78 -11.99
N PRO A 83 8.24 1.17 -12.32
CA PRO A 83 9.17 1.70 -11.34
C PRO A 83 8.81 3.14 -10.96
N GLU A 84 9.25 3.62 -9.81
CA GLU A 84 9.01 4.99 -9.31
C GLU A 84 9.32 6.07 -10.38
N ASN A 85 10.42 5.89 -11.11
CA ASN A 85 10.76 6.71 -12.27
C ASN A 85 10.75 5.82 -13.51
N ALA A 86 9.64 5.82 -14.24
CA ALA A 86 9.51 5.01 -15.44
C ALA A 86 10.51 5.49 -16.53
N PRO A 87 11.35 4.60 -17.09
CA PRO A 87 12.33 4.94 -18.10
C PRO A 87 11.66 5.07 -19.49
N LEU A 88 10.83 6.08 -19.65
CA LEU A 88 10.09 6.36 -20.87
C LEU A 88 11.00 7.00 -21.93
N TYR A 89 10.69 6.80 -23.21
CA TYR A 89 11.42 7.40 -24.33
C TYR A 89 10.82 8.79 -24.67
N PRO A 90 11.45 9.89 -24.26
CA PRO A 90 10.88 11.24 -24.35
C PRO A 90 10.60 11.69 -25.79
N ASP A 91 11.37 11.20 -26.75
CA ASP A 91 11.28 11.57 -28.17
C ASP A 91 10.29 10.70 -28.96
N MET A 92 9.65 9.72 -28.31
CA MET A 92 8.60 8.92 -28.91
C MET A 92 7.21 9.48 -28.60
N LYS A 93 6.28 9.34 -29.57
CA LYS A 93 4.86 9.57 -29.33
C LYS A 93 4.29 8.46 -28.43
N VAL A 94 3.29 8.79 -27.60
CA VAL A 94 2.67 7.86 -26.65
C VAL A 94 2.23 6.55 -27.35
N GLU A 95 1.42 6.66 -28.41
CA GLU A 95 0.94 5.49 -29.15
C GLU A 95 2.08 4.66 -29.73
N THR A 96 3.07 5.30 -30.34
CA THR A 96 4.21 4.61 -30.96
C THR A 96 5.03 3.85 -29.91
N TYR A 97 5.24 4.46 -28.74
CA TYR A 97 5.93 3.84 -27.63
C TYR A 97 5.19 2.61 -27.09
N LEU A 98 3.89 2.74 -26.83
CA LEU A 98 3.09 1.62 -26.34
C LEU A 98 2.99 0.47 -27.35
N GLN A 99 2.90 0.78 -28.66
CA GLN A 99 2.96 -0.24 -29.72
C GLN A 99 4.32 -0.93 -29.77
N TYR A 100 5.40 -0.20 -29.56
CA TYR A 100 6.74 -0.76 -29.47
C TYR A 100 6.85 -1.74 -28.30
N VAL A 101 6.40 -1.35 -27.11
CA VAL A 101 6.41 -2.22 -25.92
C VAL A 101 5.54 -3.46 -26.14
N ALA A 102 4.31 -3.31 -26.65
CA ALA A 102 3.43 -4.42 -26.92
C ALA A 102 4.04 -5.44 -27.89
N LYS A 103 4.70 -4.97 -28.96
CA LYS A 103 5.40 -5.83 -29.92
C LYS A 103 6.61 -6.52 -29.31
N LEU A 104 7.38 -5.82 -28.45
CA LEU A 104 8.54 -6.38 -27.76
C LEU A 104 8.15 -7.59 -26.89
N HIS A 105 6.97 -7.52 -26.28
CA HIS A 105 6.39 -8.61 -25.46
C HIS A 105 5.55 -9.61 -26.27
N GLY A 106 5.57 -9.54 -27.61
CA GLY A 106 4.92 -10.51 -28.48
C GLY A 106 3.40 -10.43 -28.55
N VAL A 107 2.79 -9.27 -28.21
CA VAL A 107 1.33 -9.09 -28.27
C VAL A 107 0.86 -9.18 -29.74
N SER A 108 0.09 -10.20 -30.08
CA SER A 108 -0.34 -10.48 -31.47
C SER A 108 -1.21 -9.38 -32.07
N LYS A 109 -2.11 -8.78 -31.28
CA LYS A 109 -3.01 -7.68 -31.65
C LYS A 109 -2.56 -6.37 -30.95
N ALA A 110 -1.28 -6.01 -31.11
CA ALA A 110 -0.69 -4.89 -30.41
C ALA A 110 -1.47 -3.57 -30.54
N LYS A 111 -2.01 -3.27 -31.75
CA LYS A 111 -2.78 -2.04 -31.99
C LYS A 111 -4.07 -2.00 -31.20
N ASP A 112 -4.83 -3.10 -31.17
CA ASP A 112 -6.11 -3.18 -30.48
C ASP A 112 -5.90 -3.11 -28.95
N GLN A 113 -4.90 -3.83 -28.46
CA GLN A 113 -4.54 -3.81 -27.02
C GLN A 113 -4.06 -2.43 -26.58
N VAL A 114 -3.24 -1.75 -27.39
CA VAL A 114 -2.79 -0.38 -27.11
C VAL A 114 -3.98 0.58 -27.07
N ASN A 115 -4.91 0.51 -28.02
CA ASN A 115 -6.11 1.34 -28.02
C ASN A 115 -6.91 1.13 -26.73
N LYS A 116 -7.17 -0.13 -26.33
CA LYS A 116 -7.88 -0.48 -25.10
C LYS A 116 -7.21 0.15 -23.87
N VAL A 117 -5.91 -0.07 -23.72
CA VAL A 117 -5.16 0.46 -22.56
C VAL A 117 -5.13 2.00 -22.55
N MET A 118 -5.03 2.62 -23.73
CA MET A 118 -5.07 4.08 -23.84
C MET A 118 -6.42 4.68 -23.46
N GLU A 119 -7.52 4.02 -23.80
CA GLU A 119 -8.87 4.41 -23.38
C GLU A 119 -9.03 4.27 -21.86
N GLU A 120 -8.64 3.13 -21.30
CA GLU A 120 -8.74 2.83 -19.86
C GLU A 120 -7.93 3.82 -18.99
N LEU A 121 -6.79 4.30 -19.49
CA LEU A 121 -5.92 5.24 -18.78
C LEU A 121 -6.07 6.70 -19.22
N HIS A 122 -7.10 7.03 -19.99
CA HIS A 122 -7.37 8.38 -20.49
C HIS A 122 -6.17 9.02 -21.21
N LEU A 123 -5.47 8.21 -22.05
CA LEU A 123 -4.32 8.64 -22.84
C LEU A 123 -4.68 9.01 -24.30
N THR A 124 -5.93 8.85 -24.70
CA THR A 124 -6.38 9.03 -26.09
C THR A 124 -6.11 10.45 -26.61
N GLU A 125 -6.34 11.46 -25.77
CA GLU A 125 -6.12 12.87 -26.13
C GLU A 125 -4.66 13.25 -26.35
N VAL A 126 -3.73 12.49 -25.73
CA VAL A 126 -2.27 12.71 -25.83
C VAL A 126 -1.57 11.71 -26.73
N ARG A 127 -2.30 10.83 -27.43
CA ARG A 127 -1.75 9.72 -28.22
C ARG A 127 -0.64 10.12 -29.21
N ALA A 128 -0.79 11.28 -29.84
CA ALA A 128 0.13 11.81 -30.83
C ALA A 128 1.21 12.73 -30.24
N ARG A 129 1.15 13.04 -28.93
CA ARG A 129 2.14 13.90 -28.27
C ARG A 129 3.42 13.14 -27.96
N LEU A 130 4.55 13.84 -27.98
CA LEU A 130 5.81 13.32 -27.49
C LEU A 130 5.74 13.13 -25.97
N ILE A 131 6.26 12.01 -25.48
CA ILE A 131 6.26 11.67 -24.04
C ILE A 131 7.02 12.74 -23.24
N GLY A 132 8.10 13.31 -23.79
CA GLY A 132 8.86 14.38 -23.15
C GLY A 132 8.02 15.58 -22.75
N ASN A 133 6.99 15.90 -23.57
CA ASN A 133 6.13 17.07 -23.43
C ASN A 133 4.88 16.83 -22.53
N LEU A 134 4.78 15.68 -21.90
CA LEU A 134 3.66 15.34 -21.01
C LEU A 134 3.89 15.84 -19.58
N SER A 135 2.79 16.16 -18.89
CA SER A 135 2.82 16.36 -17.43
C SER A 135 3.26 15.11 -16.68
N LYS A 136 3.64 15.25 -15.41
CA LYS A 136 4.03 14.10 -14.56
C LYS A 136 2.93 13.05 -14.50
N GLY A 137 1.66 13.48 -14.33
CA GLY A 137 0.51 12.58 -14.28
C GLY A 137 0.32 11.77 -15.58
N PHE A 138 0.43 12.41 -16.72
CA PHE A 138 0.39 11.68 -18.01
C PHE A 138 1.57 10.73 -18.17
N LYS A 139 2.78 11.12 -17.79
CA LYS A 139 3.96 10.22 -17.80
C LYS A 139 3.74 9.00 -16.90
N GLN A 140 3.14 9.19 -15.75
CA GLN A 140 2.81 8.08 -14.84
C GLN A 140 1.78 7.13 -15.46
N ARG A 141 0.72 7.67 -16.09
CA ARG A 141 -0.27 6.86 -16.83
C ARG A 141 0.37 6.11 -18.01
N VAL A 142 1.30 6.71 -18.73
CA VAL A 142 2.06 6.03 -19.81
C VAL A 142 2.94 4.91 -19.24
N GLY A 143 3.59 5.14 -18.10
CA GLY A 143 4.36 4.11 -17.40
C GLY A 143 3.48 2.94 -16.93
N LEU A 144 2.28 3.21 -16.43
CA LEU A 144 1.33 2.16 -16.07
C LEU A 144 0.80 1.44 -17.31
N ALA A 145 0.50 2.17 -18.39
CA ALA A 145 0.12 1.58 -19.67
C ALA A 145 1.19 0.60 -20.19
N GLN A 146 2.46 0.98 -20.09
CA GLN A 146 3.58 0.12 -20.40
C GLN A 146 3.56 -1.18 -19.60
N ALA A 147 3.28 -1.12 -18.30
CA ALA A 147 3.28 -2.29 -17.41
C ALA A 147 2.13 -3.27 -17.68
N ILE A 148 1.01 -2.79 -18.25
CA ILE A 148 -0.21 -3.60 -18.43
C ILE A 148 -0.49 -3.98 -19.90
N VAL A 149 0.15 -3.34 -20.87
CA VAL A 149 -0.18 -3.50 -22.30
C VAL A 149 0.02 -4.93 -22.82
N TYR A 150 0.86 -5.72 -22.20
CA TYR A 150 1.09 -7.14 -22.54
C TYR A 150 0.40 -8.13 -21.60
N ASP A 151 -0.56 -7.63 -20.81
CA ASP A 151 -1.51 -8.41 -20.00
C ASP A 151 -0.85 -9.35 -18.97
N ALA A 152 0.25 -8.90 -18.36
CA ALA A 152 0.95 -9.66 -17.33
C ALA A 152 0.03 -9.96 -16.12
N PRO A 153 0.02 -11.20 -15.58
CA PRO A 153 -0.83 -11.57 -14.44
C PRO A 153 -0.32 -11.06 -13.09
N PHE A 154 0.94 -10.64 -12.99
CA PHE A 154 1.52 -10.04 -11.79
C PHE A 154 2.07 -8.64 -12.09
N LEU A 155 1.68 -7.66 -11.29
CA LEU A 155 2.12 -6.28 -11.45
C LEU A 155 2.92 -5.82 -10.23
N ILE A 156 4.02 -5.14 -10.48
CA ILE A 156 4.79 -4.40 -9.48
C ILE A 156 4.62 -2.91 -9.77
N LEU A 157 4.04 -2.17 -8.82
CA LEU A 157 3.82 -0.74 -8.91
C LEU A 157 4.62 -0.05 -7.79
N ASP A 158 5.76 0.55 -8.15
CA ASP A 158 6.65 1.21 -7.20
C ASP A 158 6.31 2.70 -7.11
N GLU A 159 5.71 3.12 -5.99
CA GLU A 159 5.27 4.50 -5.70
C GLU A 159 4.42 5.11 -6.83
N PRO A 160 3.36 4.46 -7.32
CA PRO A 160 2.66 4.86 -8.55
C PRO A 160 1.93 6.20 -8.43
N THR A 161 1.65 6.67 -7.22
CA THR A 161 0.91 7.91 -6.90
C THR A 161 1.82 9.07 -6.55
N ASN A 162 3.14 8.82 -6.44
CA ASN A 162 4.10 9.81 -5.93
C ASN A 162 4.14 11.09 -6.78
N GLY A 163 3.79 12.22 -6.11
CA GLY A 163 3.82 13.58 -6.70
C GLY A 163 2.76 13.82 -7.78
N LEU A 164 1.65 13.08 -7.71
CA LEU A 164 0.42 13.35 -8.44
C LEU A 164 -0.50 14.27 -7.63
N ASP A 165 -1.39 14.97 -8.32
CA ASP A 165 -2.45 15.73 -7.66
C ASP A 165 -3.53 14.79 -7.08
N PRO A 166 -4.31 15.23 -6.07
CA PRO A 166 -5.27 14.39 -5.36
C PRO A 166 -6.32 13.73 -6.27
N GLN A 167 -6.78 14.42 -7.31
CA GLN A 167 -7.78 13.90 -8.24
C GLN A 167 -7.18 12.74 -9.05
N THR A 168 -5.99 12.92 -9.59
CA THR A 168 -5.27 11.87 -10.34
C THR A 168 -4.96 10.66 -9.45
N VAL A 169 -4.66 10.87 -8.16
CA VAL A 169 -4.45 9.77 -7.19
C VAL A 169 -5.72 8.93 -7.03
N VAL A 170 -6.89 9.57 -6.89
CA VAL A 170 -8.18 8.85 -6.77
C VAL A 170 -8.45 8.02 -8.03
N GLU A 171 -8.33 8.63 -9.22
CA GLU A 171 -8.57 7.95 -10.49
C GLU A 171 -7.62 6.74 -10.68
N LEU A 172 -6.34 6.92 -10.35
CA LEU A 172 -5.34 5.85 -10.45
C LEU A 172 -5.61 4.70 -9.48
N ARG A 173 -6.05 5.01 -8.26
CA ARG A 173 -6.42 4.04 -7.24
C ARG A 173 -7.61 3.20 -7.68
N ASP A 174 -8.67 3.84 -8.21
CA ASP A 174 -9.84 3.13 -8.73
C ASP A 174 -9.47 2.23 -9.91
N PHE A 175 -8.54 2.68 -10.75
CA PHE A 175 -8.02 1.87 -11.83
C PHE A 175 -7.22 0.65 -11.31
N ILE A 176 -6.36 0.83 -10.30
CA ILE A 176 -5.61 -0.28 -9.67
C ILE A 176 -6.57 -1.30 -9.05
N LYS A 177 -7.66 -0.86 -8.40
CA LYS A 177 -8.71 -1.75 -7.90
C LYS A 177 -9.36 -2.58 -9.01
N LYS A 178 -9.66 -1.97 -10.16
CA LYS A 178 -10.20 -2.71 -11.32
C LYS A 178 -9.21 -3.75 -11.85
N LEU A 179 -7.93 -3.41 -11.94
CA LEU A 179 -6.90 -4.35 -12.37
C LEU A 179 -6.76 -5.57 -11.44
N SER A 180 -7.01 -5.40 -10.13
CA SER A 180 -6.88 -6.49 -9.16
C SER A 180 -7.93 -7.59 -9.27
N ILE A 181 -8.99 -7.39 -10.05
CA ILE A 181 -10.01 -8.42 -10.32
C ILE A 181 -9.37 -9.63 -11.01
N ASP A 182 -8.47 -9.39 -11.97
CA ASP A 182 -7.84 -10.42 -12.79
C ASP A 182 -6.33 -10.59 -12.53
N LYS A 183 -5.72 -9.66 -11.78
CA LYS A 183 -4.27 -9.59 -11.58
C LYS A 183 -3.90 -9.59 -10.10
N THR A 184 -2.69 -10.02 -9.81
CA THR A 184 -2.07 -9.84 -8.50
C THR A 184 -1.16 -8.62 -8.53
N ILE A 185 -1.24 -7.77 -7.53
CA ILE A 185 -0.53 -6.49 -7.53
C ILE A 185 0.33 -6.36 -6.26
N LEU A 186 1.62 -6.11 -6.44
CA LEU A 186 2.51 -5.66 -5.39
C LEU A 186 2.66 -4.15 -5.51
N PHE A 187 2.10 -3.42 -4.55
CA PHE A 187 1.98 -1.97 -4.56
C PHE A 187 2.87 -1.36 -3.47
N SER A 188 3.87 -0.53 -3.83
CA SER A 188 4.63 0.20 -2.81
C SER A 188 4.08 1.59 -2.60
N SER A 189 4.09 2.01 -1.34
CA SER A 189 3.84 3.41 -0.97
C SER A 189 4.56 3.74 0.34
N HIS A 190 4.83 5.02 0.54
CA HIS A 190 5.18 5.59 1.84
C HIS A 190 3.96 6.31 2.47
N VAL A 191 2.84 6.40 1.76
CA VAL A 191 1.57 6.99 2.20
C VAL A 191 0.67 5.89 2.75
N LEU A 192 0.50 5.87 4.05
CA LEU A 192 -0.22 4.82 4.79
C LEU A 192 -1.69 4.73 4.41
N SER A 193 -2.36 5.87 4.28
CA SER A 193 -3.78 5.95 3.91
C SER A 193 -4.09 5.36 2.51
N GLU A 194 -3.13 5.38 1.58
CA GLU A 194 -3.29 4.73 0.28
C GLU A 194 -3.29 3.21 0.42
N VAL A 195 -2.39 2.69 1.26
CA VAL A 195 -2.26 1.26 1.52
C VAL A 195 -3.52 0.74 2.21
N GLU A 196 -4.05 1.45 3.21
CA GLU A 196 -5.30 1.09 3.90
C GLU A 196 -6.51 1.02 2.96
N GLN A 197 -6.57 1.92 1.97
CA GLN A 197 -7.68 1.98 1.02
C GLN A 197 -7.59 0.95 -0.11
N LEU A 198 -6.38 0.47 -0.43
CA LEU A 198 -6.14 -0.43 -1.56
C LEU A 198 -5.86 -1.87 -1.15
N CYS A 199 -5.16 -2.09 -0.03
CA CYS A 199 -4.52 -3.36 0.27
C CYS A 199 -5.25 -4.12 1.37
N ASN A 200 -5.40 -5.44 1.21
CA ASN A 200 -5.87 -6.33 2.26
C ASN A 200 -4.71 -6.91 3.06
N ASP A 201 -3.60 -7.15 2.38
CA ASP A 201 -2.37 -7.69 2.97
C ASP A 201 -1.24 -6.68 2.80
N ILE A 202 -0.37 -6.59 3.80
CA ILE A 202 0.75 -5.66 3.78
C ILE A 202 2.04 -6.30 4.26
N THR A 203 3.15 -5.74 3.83
CA THR A 203 4.48 -6.00 4.36
C THR A 203 5.15 -4.67 4.70
N ILE A 204 5.58 -4.51 5.94
CA ILE A 204 6.28 -3.31 6.43
C ILE A 204 7.78 -3.58 6.44
N ILE A 205 8.54 -2.74 5.75
CA ILE A 205 10.01 -2.78 5.73
C ILE A 205 10.60 -1.53 6.36
N HIS A 206 11.59 -1.70 7.23
CA HIS A 206 12.36 -0.60 7.83
C HIS A 206 13.85 -0.97 7.95
N LYS A 207 14.73 -0.07 7.48
CA LYS A 207 16.19 -0.27 7.49
C LYS A 207 16.60 -1.63 6.92
N GLY A 208 15.98 -2.02 5.80
CA GLY A 208 16.25 -3.27 5.09
C GLY A 208 15.66 -4.54 5.72
N LYS A 209 14.94 -4.45 6.83
CA LYS A 209 14.35 -5.60 7.52
C LYS A 209 12.83 -5.57 7.49
N ILE A 210 12.20 -6.73 7.28
CA ILE A 210 10.75 -6.87 7.42
C ILE A 210 10.39 -6.77 8.90
N ARG A 211 9.46 -5.88 9.23
CA ARG A 211 8.95 -5.65 10.58
C ARG A 211 7.64 -6.36 10.84
N ALA A 212 6.77 -6.38 9.83
CA ALA A 212 5.52 -7.14 9.86
C ALA A 212 5.15 -7.55 8.44
N SER A 213 4.44 -8.66 8.31
CA SER A 213 3.83 -9.11 7.05
C SER A 213 2.58 -9.91 7.36
N GLY A 214 1.50 -9.67 6.62
CA GLY A 214 0.24 -10.39 6.77
C GLY A 214 -0.97 -9.53 6.45
N ASN A 215 -2.14 -10.05 6.85
CA ASN A 215 -3.39 -9.34 6.67
C ASN A 215 -3.43 -8.05 7.49
N LEU A 216 -3.90 -6.96 6.89
CA LEU A 216 -3.94 -5.63 7.50
C LEU A 216 -4.74 -5.64 8.81
N GLN A 217 -5.91 -6.29 8.83
CA GLN A 217 -6.75 -6.37 10.04
C GLN A 217 -6.09 -7.15 11.17
N ASP A 218 -5.33 -8.21 10.84
CA ASP A 218 -4.59 -8.99 11.83
C ASP A 218 -3.41 -8.20 12.40
N ILE A 219 -2.77 -7.37 11.56
CA ILE A 219 -1.73 -6.44 12.02
C ILE A 219 -2.34 -5.41 12.95
N HIS A 220 -3.44 -4.76 12.57
CA HIS A 220 -4.17 -3.84 13.47
C HIS A 220 -4.54 -4.53 14.79
N ARG A 221 -5.05 -5.76 14.76
CA ARG A 221 -5.44 -6.50 15.97
C ARG A 221 -4.24 -6.78 16.90
N LYS A 222 -3.08 -7.17 16.33
CA LYS A 222 -1.87 -7.44 17.11
C LYS A 222 -1.29 -6.21 17.80
N PHE A 223 -1.51 -5.03 17.23
CA PHE A 223 -1.04 -3.76 17.79
C PHE A 223 -2.08 -3.03 18.63
N ARG A 224 -3.30 -3.56 18.68
CA ARG A 224 -4.35 -3.08 19.56
C ARG A 224 -3.97 -3.41 21.00
N GLN A 225 -3.40 -2.45 21.73
CA GLN A 225 -3.22 -2.54 23.18
C GLN A 225 -4.50 -2.01 23.86
N GLY A 226 -5.47 -2.92 24.03
CA GLY A 226 -6.75 -2.55 24.63
C GLY A 226 -7.78 -1.96 23.66
N LEU A 227 -8.88 -1.45 24.22
CA LEU A 227 -9.99 -0.83 23.50
C LEU A 227 -9.88 0.70 23.63
N VAL A 228 -9.54 1.39 22.56
CA VAL A 228 -9.51 2.86 22.54
C VAL A 228 -10.89 3.39 22.16
N ILE A 229 -11.51 4.16 23.04
CA ILE A 229 -12.84 4.76 22.81
C ILE A 229 -12.72 6.28 22.86
N LYS A 230 -13.21 6.93 21.82
CA LYS A 230 -13.43 8.37 21.78
C LYS A 230 -14.85 8.66 22.23
N ILE A 231 -14.98 9.49 23.27
CA ILE A 231 -16.26 9.94 23.81
C ILE A 231 -16.33 11.45 23.65
N GLY A 232 -17.42 11.94 23.05
CA GLY A 232 -17.79 13.35 23.05
C GLY A 232 -18.98 13.56 23.97
N LEU A 233 -18.84 14.44 24.95
CA LEU A 233 -19.93 14.87 25.85
C LEU A 233 -20.34 16.31 25.54
N GLY A 234 -21.50 16.75 26.05
CA GLY A 234 -21.91 18.14 25.92
C GLY A 234 -20.90 19.10 26.53
N LEU A 235 -20.83 20.31 25.97
CA LEU A 235 -19.87 21.33 26.40
C LEU A 235 -19.99 21.61 27.92
N GLY A 236 -18.85 21.58 28.62
CA GLY A 236 -18.76 21.77 30.07
C GLY A 236 -19.13 20.53 30.91
N GLU A 237 -19.51 19.42 30.28
CA GLU A 237 -19.76 18.15 30.98
C GLU A 237 -18.43 17.44 31.30
N LYS A 238 -18.42 16.77 32.45
CA LYS A 238 -17.24 16.00 32.88
C LYS A 238 -17.45 14.52 32.63
N LEU A 239 -16.35 13.83 32.34
CA LEU A 239 -16.37 12.38 32.26
C LEU A 239 -16.81 11.76 33.59
N PRO A 240 -17.85 10.91 33.61
CA PRO A 240 -18.27 10.22 34.83
C PRO A 240 -17.23 9.15 35.23
N ASP A 241 -17.32 8.65 36.46
CA ASP A 241 -16.52 7.52 36.87
C ASP A 241 -16.91 6.27 36.06
N LEU A 242 -15.98 5.75 35.30
CA LEU A 242 -16.14 4.58 34.43
C LEU A 242 -15.50 3.30 35.01
N GLY A 243 -15.13 3.29 36.29
CA GLY A 243 -14.46 2.15 36.94
C GLY A 243 -15.22 0.82 36.83
N SER A 244 -16.56 0.86 36.63
CA SER A 244 -17.38 -0.33 36.38
C SER A 244 -17.08 -1.04 35.04
N PHE A 245 -16.44 -0.37 34.12
CA PHE A 245 -16.05 -0.92 32.79
C PHE A 245 -14.64 -1.48 32.77
N GLY A 246 -13.95 -1.49 33.90
CA GLY A 246 -12.57 -1.98 34.02
C GLY A 246 -11.55 -0.87 34.18
N LYS A 247 -10.29 -1.23 34.12
CA LYS A 247 -9.19 -0.25 34.15
C LYS A 247 -9.10 0.48 32.82
N PHE A 248 -8.97 1.78 32.91
CA PHE A 248 -8.79 2.64 31.75
C PHE A 248 -7.85 3.81 32.07
N GLU A 249 -7.28 4.38 31.04
CA GLU A 249 -6.47 5.60 31.09
C GLU A 249 -7.08 6.65 30.16
N VAL A 250 -7.16 7.91 30.61
CA VAL A 250 -7.53 9.04 29.77
C VAL A 250 -6.25 9.51 29.04
N THR A 251 -6.14 9.20 27.77
CA THR A 251 -4.94 9.53 26.97
C THR A 251 -5.02 10.92 26.38
N HIS A 252 -6.22 11.44 26.14
CA HIS A 252 -6.43 12.78 25.62
C HIS A 252 -7.74 13.39 26.12
N HIS A 253 -7.73 14.71 26.37
CA HIS A 253 -8.92 15.53 26.63
C HIS A 253 -8.79 16.85 25.89
N SER A 254 -9.84 17.25 25.19
CA SER A 254 -9.91 18.54 24.51
C SER A 254 -11.33 19.09 24.53
N SER A 255 -11.46 20.41 24.71
CA SER A 255 -12.73 21.11 24.57
C SER A 255 -12.84 21.67 23.17
N LEU A 256 -13.84 21.26 22.43
CA LEU A 256 -14.19 21.76 21.11
C LEU A 256 -15.38 22.75 21.23
N SER A 257 -15.69 23.45 20.14
CA SER A 257 -16.75 24.46 20.15
C SER A 257 -18.15 23.97 20.58
N MET A 258 -18.41 22.66 20.50
CA MET A 258 -19.73 22.07 20.81
C MET A 258 -19.68 20.85 21.74
N GLU A 259 -18.52 20.28 22.05
CA GLU A 259 -18.38 19.09 22.87
C GLU A 259 -17.04 19.03 23.62
N GLU A 260 -17.05 18.31 24.74
CA GLU A 260 -15.85 17.86 25.47
C GLU A 260 -15.45 16.49 24.94
N GLN A 261 -14.29 16.36 24.33
CA GLN A 261 -13.79 15.09 23.78
C GLN A 261 -12.80 14.43 24.72
N PHE A 262 -13.01 13.13 24.96
CA PHE A 262 -12.13 12.27 25.75
C PHE A 262 -11.72 11.07 24.92
N ILE A 263 -10.44 10.73 24.94
CA ILE A 263 -9.93 9.47 24.38
C ILE A 263 -9.51 8.59 25.54
N LEU A 264 -10.14 7.43 25.65
CA LEU A 264 -9.97 6.48 26.73
C LEU A 264 -9.37 5.18 26.22
N ASN A 265 -8.33 4.70 26.85
CA ASN A 265 -7.75 3.39 26.59
C ASN A 265 -8.15 2.40 27.69
N PHE A 266 -8.98 1.42 27.36
CA PHE A 266 -9.41 0.35 28.27
C PHE A 266 -8.52 -0.88 28.09
N GLU A 267 -8.16 -1.55 29.19
CA GLU A 267 -7.42 -2.83 29.19
C GLU A 267 -8.28 -4.02 28.68
N SER A 268 -9.44 -3.76 28.07
CA SER A 268 -10.38 -4.77 27.58
C SER A 268 -10.32 -4.91 26.06
N GLU A 269 -10.47 -6.14 25.55
CA GLU A 269 -10.61 -6.40 24.11
C GLU A 269 -12.07 -6.44 23.63
N SER A 270 -13.03 -6.50 24.56
CA SER A 270 -14.47 -6.56 24.24
C SER A 270 -15.04 -5.18 23.95
N ASP A 271 -15.90 -5.08 22.94
CA ASP A 271 -16.59 -3.84 22.59
C ASP A 271 -17.65 -3.50 23.66
N ILE A 272 -17.37 -2.50 24.47
CA ILE A 272 -18.22 -2.04 25.56
C ILE A 272 -19.08 -0.82 25.20
N ARG A 273 -19.07 -0.37 23.94
CA ARG A 273 -19.75 0.89 23.53
C ARG A 273 -21.23 0.91 23.88
N SER A 274 -21.94 -0.21 23.69
CA SER A 274 -23.38 -0.28 23.95
C SER A 274 -23.70 -0.01 25.42
N ASP A 275 -22.97 -0.65 26.33
CA ASP A 275 -23.18 -0.52 27.77
C ASP A 275 -22.66 0.84 28.26
N LEU A 276 -21.55 1.30 27.74
CA LEU A 276 -20.97 2.60 28.04
C LEU A 276 -21.87 3.75 27.57
N GLY A 277 -22.44 3.66 26.38
CA GLY A 277 -23.38 4.65 25.86
C GLY A 277 -24.65 4.74 26.75
N ARG A 278 -25.23 3.59 27.11
CA ARG A 278 -26.38 3.54 28.03
C ARG A 278 -26.04 4.15 29.38
N PHE A 279 -24.90 3.77 29.95
CA PHE A 279 -24.42 4.28 31.23
C PHE A 279 -24.27 5.81 31.26
N ILE A 280 -23.77 6.42 30.19
CA ILE A 280 -23.63 7.87 30.06
C ILE A 280 -24.99 8.54 29.97
N LEU A 281 -25.91 8.01 29.16
CA LEU A 281 -27.25 8.55 28.95
C LEU A 281 -28.10 8.43 30.22
N ASP A 282 -28.03 7.32 30.97
CA ASP A 282 -28.74 7.09 32.25
C ASP A 282 -28.34 8.10 33.34
N ARG A 283 -27.18 8.73 33.22
CA ARG A 283 -26.70 9.82 34.10
C ARG A 283 -27.16 11.21 33.67
N GLY A 284 -27.93 11.29 32.57
CA GLY A 284 -28.43 12.55 32.05
C GLY A 284 -27.40 13.38 31.30
N LEU A 285 -26.23 12.79 30.97
CA LEU A 285 -25.20 13.44 30.19
C LEU A 285 -25.56 13.43 28.68
N LYS A 286 -25.17 14.45 27.98
CA LYS A 286 -25.37 14.54 26.52
C LYS A 286 -24.26 13.85 25.79
N LEU A 287 -24.51 12.62 25.34
CA LEU A 287 -23.56 11.88 24.50
C LEU A 287 -23.61 12.41 23.07
N MET A 288 -22.55 13.05 22.60
CA MET A 288 -22.41 13.62 21.27
C MET A 288 -21.66 12.66 20.32
N THR A 289 -20.62 12.02 20.82
CA THR A 289 -19.78 11.08 20.05
C THR A 289 -19.46 9.86 20.90
N LEU A 290 -19.56 8.66 20.30
CA LEU A 290 -19.08 7.41 20.87
C LEU A 290 -18.49 6.54 19.75
N HIS A 291 -17.18 6.50 19.65
CA HIS A 291 -16.49 5.82 18.58
C HIS A 291 -15.30 4.99 19.11
N VAL A 292 -15.13 3.77 18.56
CA VAL A 292 -13.91 3.00 18.82
C VAL A 292 -12.85 3.50 17.86
N GLU A 293 -11.79 4.06 18.39
CA GLU A 293 -10.59 4.35 17.59
C GLU A 293 -9.80 3.06 17.42
N SER A 294 -9.64 2.64 16.19
CA SER A 294 -8.62 1.66 15.85
C SER A 294 -7.30 2.41 15.72
N PRO A 295 -6.17 1.88 16.23
CA PRO A 295 -4.89 2.50 15.97
C PRO A 295 -4.74 2.67 14.47
N GLU A 296 -4.45 3.88 14.01
CA GLU A 296 -4.17 4.13 12.60
C GLU A 296 -2.92 3.36 12.21
N LEU A 297 -2.81 2.98 10.94
CA LEU A 297 -1.61 2.29 10.44
C LEU A 297 -0.35 3.14 10.68
N GLU A 298 -0.51 4.46 10.81
CA GLU A 298 0.53 5.42 11.16
C GLU A 298 1.10 5.16 12.56
N ASP A 299 0.27 4.93 13.55
CA ASP A 299 0.70 4.64 14.93
C ASP A 299 1.44 3.29 14.99
N ILE A 300 0.90 2.29 14.30
CA ILE A 300 1.52 0.97 14.16
C ILE A 300 2.89 1.09 13.51
N PHE A 301 2.96 1.87 12.43
CA PHE A 301 4.18 2.11 11.68
C PHE A 301 5.23 2.84 12.53
N LEU A 302 4.86 3.89 13.25
CA LEU A 302 5.74 4.62 14.17
C LEU A 302 6.28 3.69 15.25
N HIS A 303 5.41 2.90 15.89
CA HIS A 303 5.82 1.95 16.93
C HIS A 303 6.81 0.88 16.42
N MET A 304 6.64 0.42 15.17
CA MET A 304 7.55 -0.55 14.56
C MET A 304 8.87 0.06 14.07
N THR A 305 8.89 1.36 13.80
CA THR A 305 10.05 2.07 13.25
C THR A 305 10.82 2.85 14.29
N GLU A 306 10.21 3.20 15.43
CA GLU A 306 10.89 3.74 16.57
C GLU A 306 11.84 2.69 17.15
N THR A 307 13.13 2.95 17.02
CA THR A 307 14.16 2.19 17.73
C THR A 307 14.03 2.57 19.20
N LYS A 308 13.60 1.66 20.09
CA LYS A 308 13.81 1.86 21.53
C LYS A 308 15.30 2.25 21.71
N LYS A 309 15.50 3.49 22.12
CA LYS A 309 16.84 3.98 22.52
C LYS A 309 17.33 3.21 23.73
#